data_7b5934978cde0ccaa157ebbfae9c8a1c
#
_entry.id   7b5934978cde0ccaa157ebbfae9c8a1c
#
_cell.length_a   1.000
_cell.length_b   1.000
_cell.length_c   1.000
_cell.angle_alpha   90.00
_cell.angle_beta   90.00
_cell.angle_gamma   90.00
#
_symmetry.space_group_name_H-M   'P 1'
#
loop_
_entity.id
_entity.type
_entity.pdbx_description
1 polymer ?
#
loop_
_entity_poly.entity_id
_entity_poly.type
_entity_poly.pdbx_seq_one_letter_code
_entity_poly.pdbx_strand_id
1 'polypeptide(L)'
;MNFLELGLSPKTVQAIDEFGITEPTTVQADVIPSILQGKDVFTIAPAGCGKTTSYVFPLIDLISDGKGKQRNILIITADSEQSVVASDRMAIFNKYHEINEATIKDKDEDIDNEANVIIGSPDLLVELVGEDKLDLTKTNILVVDDINLIKKKKQLGNLEKILEILPADKQNIVYTNRRSKETQGILDKILKAPEEIKVDKAKEQEAEM
;
A
#
# COMPACT_ATOMS: atom_id res chain seq x y z
N MET A 1 9.96 -15.86 -14.25
CA MET A 1 10.37 -14.55 -13.70
C MET A 1 10.44 -14.69 -12.18
N ASN A 2 11.53 -14.28 -11.57
CA ASN A 2 11.72 -14.35 -10.12
C ASN A 2 11.70 -12.96 -9.49
N PHE A 3 11.68 -12.86 -8.15
CA PHE A 3 11.59 -11.58 -7.45
C PHE A 3 12.80 -10.66 -7.67
N LEU A 4 14.01 -11.21 -7.86
CA LEU A 4 15.18 -10.40 -8.20
C LEU A 4 15.05 -9.73 -9.58
N GLU A 5 14.50 -10.45 -10.55
CA GLU A 5 14.26 -9.91 -11.90
C GLU A 5 13.22 -8.78 -11.90
N LEU A 6 12.33 -8.74 -10.90
CA LEU A 6 11.39 -7.64 -10.71
C LEU A 6 12.04 -6.36 -10.16
N GLY A 7 13.28 -6.45 -9.69
CA GLY A 7 14.04 -5.31 -9.17
C GLY A 7 14.13 -5.24 -7.65
N LEU A 8 13.62 -6.25 -6.92
CA LEU A 8 13.74 -6.30 -5.46
C LEU A 8 15.17 -6.58 -5.01
N SER A 9 15.56 -6.02 -3.86
CA SER A 9 16.88 -6.23 -3.28
C SER A 9 17.08 -7.67 -2.80
N PRO A 10 18.33 -8.16 -2.75
CA PRO A 10 18.63 -9.48 -2.22
C PRO A 10 18.13 -9.73 -0.80
N LYS A 11 18.16 -8.70 0.06
CA LYS A 11 17.67 -8.79 1.44
C LYS A 11 16.17 -9.04 1.51
N THR A 12 15.38 -8.34 0.69
CA THR A 12 13.94 -8.54 0.61
C THR A 12 13.62 -9.90 0.02
N VAL A 13 14.31 -10.31 -1.04
CA VAL A 13 14.12 -11.63 -1.65
C VAL A 13 14.48 -12.76 -0.68
N GLN A 14 15.52 -12.60 0.13
CA GLN A 14 15.86 -13.57 1.18
C GLN A 14 14.70 -13.77 2.17
N ALA A 15 14.08 -12.69 2.63
CA ALA A 15 12.93 -12.78 3.53
C ALA A 15 11.72 -13.47 2.86
N ILE A 16 11.51 -13.24 1.56
CA ILE A 16 10.46 -13.88 0.77
C ILE A 16 10.71 -15.39 0.66
N ASP A 17 11.93 -15.78 0.31
CA ASP A 17 12.33 -17.19 0.17
C ASP A 17 12.21 -17.95 1.49
N GLU A 18 12.64 -17.34 2.59
CA GLU A 18 12.55 -17.94 3.93
C GLU A 18 11.10 -18.12 4.40
N PHE A 19 10.18 -17.30 3.91
CA PHE A 19 8.75 -17.49 4.16
C PHE A 19 8.15 -18.64 3.34
N GLY A 20 8.84 -19.11 2.31
CA GLY A 20 8.43 -20.22 1.46
C GLY A 20 7.74 -19.79 0.15
N ILE A 21 7.83 -18.52 -0.21
CA ILE A 21 7.33 -18.02 -1.49
C ILE A 21 8.46 -18.12 -2.53
N THR A 22 8.26 -18.91 -3.55
CA THR A 22 9.29 -19.19 -4.56
C THR A 22 9.12 -18.38 -5.85
N GLU A 23 7.89 -18.06 -6.21
CA GLU A 23 7.56 -17.37 -7.44
C GLU A 23 6.54 -16.24 -7.19
N PRO A 24 6.65 -15.10 -7.91
CA PRO A 24 5.67 -14.06 -7.81
C PRO A 24 4.33 -14.45 -8.44
N THR A 25 3.23 -13.98 -7.84
CA THR A 25 1.92 -14.03 -8.48
C THR A 25 1.88 -13.07 -9.68
N THR A 26 0.88 -13.19 -10.53
CA THR A 26 0.69 -12.27 -11.67
C THR A 26 0.61 -10.81 -11.20
N VAL A 27 -0.16 -10.55 -10.13
CA VAL A 27 -0.27 -9.20 -9.56
C VAL A 27 1.08 -8.68 -9.08
N GLN A 28 1.84 -9.49 -8.36
CA GLN A 28 3.17 -9.10 -7.88
C GLN A 28 4.12 -8.81 -9.04
N ALA A 29 4.14 -9.65 -10.06
CA ALA A 29 5.00 -9.48 -11.23
C ALA A 29 4.71 -8.19 -12.00
N ASP A 30 3.45 -7.82 -12.11
CA ASP A 30 3.05 -6.62 -12.85
C ASP A 30 3.19 -5.33 -12.02
N VAL A 31 2.89 -5.38 -10.72
CA VAL A 31 2.84 -4.20 -9.84
C VAL A 31 4.21 -3.79 -9.31
N ILE A 32 5.03 -4.74 -8.87
CA ILE A 32 6.30 -4.45 -8.18
C ILE A 32 7.23 -3.55 -9.02
N PRO A 33 7.49 -3.82 -10.31
CA PRO A 33 8.37 -2.97 -11.10
C PRO A 33 7.86 -1.53 -11.23
N SER A 34 6.55 -1.35 -11.40
CA SER A 34 5.93 -0.02 -11.54
C SER A 34 6.05 0.80 -10.25
N ILE A 35 5.86 0.17 -9.08
CA ILE A 35 6.06 0.83 -7.78
C ILE A 35 7.52 1.24 -7.60
N LEU A 36 8.46 0.37 -7.90
CA LEU A 36 9.90 0.65 -7.77
C LEU A 36 10.35 1.79 -8.69
N GLN A 37 9.69 1.98 -9.83
CA GLN A 37 9.95 3.07 -10.77
C GLN A 37 9.32 4.41 -10.35
N GLY A 38 8.59 4.45 -9.25
CA GLY A 38 7.95 5.67 -8.75
C GLY A 38 6.66 6.05 -9.47
N LYS A 39 6.08 5.17 -10.25
CA LYS A 39 4.84 5.41 -11.00
C LYS A 39 3.60 5.33 -10.10
N ASP A 40 2.57 6.09 -10.47
CA ASP A 40 1.23 5.83 -9.95
C ASP A 40 0.70 4.51 -10.53
N VAL A 41 0.05 3.72 -9.70
CA VAL A 41 -0.44 2.38 -10.08
C VAL A 41 -1.90 2.22 -9.65
N PHE A 42 -2.73 1.76 -10.56
CA PHE A 42 -4.10 1.37 -10.26
C PHE A 42 -4.30 -0.11 -10.63
N THR A 43 -4.56 -0.94 -9.62
CA THR A 43 -4.67 -2.38 -9.79
C THR A 43 -6.09 -2.86 -9.51
N ILE A 44 -6.65 -3.58 -10.47
CA ILE A 44 -7.94 -4.25 -10.36
C ILE A 44 -7.65 -5.75 -10.29
N ALA A 45 -7.90 -6.36 -9.16
CA ALA A 45 -7.57 -7.76 -8.94
C ALA A 45 -8.48 -8.41 -7.90
N PRO A 46 -8.79 -9.72 -8.04
CA PRO A 46 -9.63 -10.43 -7.06
C PRO A 46 -8.93 -10.56 -5.70
N ALA A 47 -9.71 -10.88 -4.66
CA ALA A 47 -9.17 -11.19 -3.35
C ALA A 47 -8.29 -12.44 -3.40
N GLY A 48 -7.25 -12.48 -2.56
CA GLY A 48 -6.37 -13.65 -2.41
C GLY A 48 -5.29 -13.80 -3.48
N CYS A 49 -5.06 -12.77 -4.31
CA CYS A 49 -4.08 -12.82 -5.41
C CYS A 49 -2.72 -12.17 -5.07
N GLY A 50 -2.42 -11.95 -3.79
CA GLY A 50 -1.15 -11.36 -3.37
C GLY A 50 -1.09 -9.83 -3.48
N LYS A 51 -2.23 -9.13 -3.42
CA LYS A 51 -2.28 -7.65 -3.49
C LYS A 51 -1.45 -6.99 -2.39
N THR A 52 -1.63 -7.41 -1.14
CA THR A 52 -0.93 -6.79 0.00
C THR A 52 0.58 -6.89 -0.16
N THR A 53 1.11 -8.05 -0.45
CA THR A 53 2.54 -8.25 -0.66
C THR A 53 3.07 -7.57 -1.91
N SER A 54 2.22 -7.34 -2.92
CA SER A 54 2.63 -6.63 -4.14
C SER A 54 3.02 -5.17 -3.87
N TYR A 55 2.49 -4.52 -2.82
CA TYR A 55 2.98 -3.22 -2.39
C TYR A 55 3.96 -3.29 -1.22
N VAL A 56 3.82 -4.26 -0.32
CA VAL A 56 4.73 -4.40 0.84
C VAL A 56 6.17 -4.62 0.38
N PHE A 57 6.42 -5.55 -0.53
CA PHE A 57 7.78 -5.86 -0.99
C PHE A 57 8.52 -4.65 -1.59
N PRO A 58 7.98 -3.94 -2.58
CA PRO A 58 8.68 -2.79 -3.14
C PRO A 58 8.78 -1.61 -2.18
N LEU A 59 7.79 -1.39 -1.29
CA LEU A 59 7.86 -0.32 -0.30
C LEU A 59 8.99 -0.51 0.69
N ILE A 60 9.24 -1.74 1.15
CA ILE A 60 10.38 -2.07 1.99
C ILE A 60 11.69 -1.63 1.33
N ASP A 61 11.86 -1.93 0.05
CA ASP A 61 13.05 -1.55 -0.71
C ASP A 61 13.16 -0.03 -0.91
N LEU A 62 12.05 0.65 -1.19
CA LEU A 62 12.04 2.11 -1.35
C LEU A 62 12.40 2.86 -0.07
N ILE A 63 12.00 2.35 1.10
CA ILE A 63 12.41 2.91 2.40
C ILE A 63 13.90 2.72 2.62
N SER A 64 14.44 1.57 2.22
CA SER A 64 15.80 1.13 2.53
C SER A 64 16.84 1.53 1.47
N ASP A 65 16.43 2.13 0.36
CA ASP A 65 17.31 2.38 -0.80
C ASP A 65 18.43 3.40 -0.54
N GLY A 66 18.40 4.11 0.60
CA GLY A 66 19.46 5.02 1.02
C GLY A 66 19.71 6.22 0.09
N LYS A 67 18.85 6.45 -0.89
CA LYS A 67 19.03 7.53 -1.89
C LYS A 67 18.63 8.92 -1.39
N GLY A 68 18.74 9.17 -0.11
CA GLY A 68 18.73 10.51 0.45
C GLY A 68 17.37 11.20 0.62
N LYS A 69 16.27 10.57 0.24
CA LYS A 69 14.92 11.07 0.54
C LYS A 69 14.29 10.19 1.60
N GLN A 70 13.93 10.79 2.71
CA GLN A 70 13.09 10.11 3.68
C GLN A 70 11.76 9.72 3.01
N ARG A 71 11.41 8.44 3.07
CA ARG A 71 10.12 7.95 2.57
C ARG A 71 9.13 8.01 3.71
N ASN A 72 8.01 8.74 3.50
CA ASN A 72 6.89 8.82 4.42
C ASN A 72 5.69 8.19 3.72
N ILE A 73 5.35 6.98 4.13
CA ILE A 73 4.35 6.15 3.48
C ILE A 73 3.09 6.12 4.33
N LEU A 74 1.95 6.39 3.72
CA LEU A 74 0.65 6.20 4.31
C LEU A 74 -0.07 5.04 3.61
N ILE A 75 -0.45 4.02 4.36
CA ILE A 75 -1.28 2.91 3.89
C ILE A 75 -2.67 3.07 4.50
N ILE A 76 -3.66 3.35 3.66
CA ILE A 76 -5.06 3.46 4.06
C ILE A 76 -5.76 2.12 3.80
N THR A 77 -6.32 1.55 4.85
CA THR A 77 -7.08 0.30 4.82
C THR A 77 -8.55 0.57 5.14
N ALA A 78 -9.42 -0.40 4.89
CA ALA A 78 -10.86 -0.23 5.12
C ALA A 78 -11.25 -0.21 6.61
N ASP A 79 -10.49 -0.91 7.45
CA ASP A 79 -10.74 -1.04 8.88
C ASP A 79 -9.47 -1.51 9.63
N SER A 80 -9.57 -1.58 10.95
CA SER A 80 -8.44 -2.00 11.81
C SER A 80 -7.99 -3.43 11.55
N GLU A 81 -8.90 -4.33 11.16
CA GLU A 81 -8.55 -5.71 10.80
C GLU A 81 -7.63 -5.75 9.58
N GLN A 82 -7.95 -4.98 8.55
CA GLN A 82 -7.10 -4.87 7.36
C GLN A 82 -5.78 -4.16 7.65
N SER A 83 -5.77 -3.20 8.57
CA SER A 83 -4.54 -2.57 9.06
C SER A 83 -3.60 -3.59 9.70
N VAL A 84 -4.11 -4.49 10.52
CA VAL A 84 -3.31 -5.56 11.15
C VAL A 84 -2.74 -6.51 10.10
N VAL A 85 -3.51 -6.87 9.08
CA VAL A 85 -3.01 -7.72 7.97
C VAL A 85 -1.81 -7.07 7.27
N ALA A 86 -1.92 -5.79 6.91
CA ALA A 86 -0.81 -5.05 6.28
C ALA A 86 0.41 -4.95 7.19
N SER A 87 0.21 -4.67 8.47
CA SER A 87 1.25 -4.59 9.49
C SER A 87 1.98 -5.92 9.66
N ASP A 88 1.25 -7.02 9.75
CA ASP A 88 1.83 -8.37 9.90
C ASP A 88 2.70 -8.73 8.69
N ARG A 89 2.24 -8.42 7.48
CA ARG A 89 3.04 -8.64 6.26
C ARG A 89 4.31 -7.78 6.24
N MET A 90 4.20 -6.51 6.62
CA MET A 90 5.36 -5.64 6.73
C MET A 90 6.39 -6.21 7.73
N ALA A 91 5.95 -6.63 8.91
CA ALA A 91 6.81 -7.19 9.96
C ALA A 91 7.52 -8.48 9.53
N ILE A 92 6.84 -9.36 8.78
CA ILE A 92 7.42 -10.61 8.29
C ILE A 92 8.57 -10.34 7.29
N PHE A 93 8.36 -9.43 6.34
CA PHE A 93 9.26 -9.26 5.20
C PHE A 93 10.31 -8.16 5.37
N ASN A 94 10.21 -7.32 6.41
CA ASN A 94 11.20 -6.26 6.67
C ASN A 94 12.37 -6.70 7.58
N LYS A 95 12.44 -7.95 7.96
CA LYS A 95 13.35 -8.44 9.01
C LYS A 95 14.84 -8.17 8.77
N TYR A 96 15.25 -7.91 7.53
CA TYR A 96 16.63 -7.54 7.18
C TYR A 96 16.81 -6.04 6.91
N HIS A 97 15.78 -5.24 7.22
CA HIS A 97 15.77 -3.79 7.06
C HIS A 97 15.36 -3.11 8.36
N GLU A 98 15.80 -1.88 8.55
CA GLU A 98 15.36 -1.04 9.67
C GLU A 98 14.21 -0.14 9.21
N ILE A 99 12.98 -0.53 9.53
CA ILE A 99 11.76 0.20 9.17
C ILE A 99 10.92 0.42 10.40
N ASN A 100 10.60 1.68 10.68
CA ASN A 100 9.67 2.05 11.73
C ASN A 100 8.25 2.14 11.16
N GLU A 101 7.33 1.39 11.75
CA GLU A 101 5.94 1.33 11.37
C GLU A 101 5.05 1.72 12.55
N ALA A 102 4.03 2.54 12.28
CA ALA A 102 2.97 2.86 13.22
C ALA A 102 1.63 2.39 12.66
N THR A 103 1.06 1.36 13.27
CA THR A 103 -0.28 0.85 12.92
C THR A 103 -1.30 1.40 13.90
N ILE A 104 -2.27 2.14 13.38
CA ILE A 104 -3.34 2.75 14.17
C ILE A 104 -4.50 1.78 14.31
N LYS A 105 -4.73 1.30 15.53
CA LYS A 105 -5.81 0.36 15.87
C LYS A 105 -6.97 1.04 16.56
N ASP A 106 -6.70 2.10 17.31
CA ASP A 106 -7.71 2.92 17.97
C ASP A 106 -7.24 4.38 18.10
N LYS A 107 -8.15 5.24 18.55
CA LYS A 107 -7.91 6.70 18.67
C LYS A 107 -7.05 7.11 19.85
N ASP A 108 -6.83 6.23 20.79
CA ASP A 108 -6.10 6.52 22.03
C ASP A 108 -4.62 6.13 21.93
N GLU A 109 -4.18 5.63 20.78
CA GLU A 109 -2.78 5.28 20.56
C GLU A 109 -1.88 6.52 20.43
N ASP A 110 -0.71 6.44 21.06
CA ASP A 110 0.39 7.35 20.80
C ASP A 110 1.02 7.01 19.44
N ILE A 111 1.03 7.98 18.54
CA ILE A 111 1.53 7.81 17.18
C ILE A 111 2.95 8.35 17.08
N ASP A 112 3.88 7.52 16.61
CA ASP A 112 5.20 7.98 16.20
C ASP A 112 5.11 8.66 14.82
N ASN A 113 5.08 9.99 14.82
CA ASN A 113 5.02 10.79 13.59
C ASN A 113 6.33 10.75 12.77
N GLU A 114 7.39 10.19 13.32
CA GLU A 114 8.65 9.96 12.59
C GLU A 114 8.74 8.56 11.97
N ALA A 115 7.68 7.74 12.12
CA ALA A 115 7.62 6.43 11.50
C ALA A 115 7.68 6.54 9.95
N ASN A 116 8.39 5.60 9.34
CA ASN A 116 8.48 5.52 7.88
C ASN A 116 7.15 5.15 7.24
N VAL A 117 6.35 4.34 7.94
CA VAL A 117 5.06 3.84 7.47
C VAL A 117 4.01 4.07 8.54
N ILE A 118 2.90 4.67 8.14
CA ILE A 118 1.68 4.80 8.96
C ILE A 118 0.58 4.01 8.28
N ILE A 119 -0.08 3.14 9.05
CA ILE A 119 -1.18 2.29 8.56
C ILE A 119 -2.43 2.59 9.37
N GLY A 120 -3.54 2.91 8.72
CA GLY A 120 -4.79 3.18 9.41
C GLY A 120 -6.00 3.23 8.49
N SER A 121 -7.19 3.19 9.09
CA SER A 121 -8.47 3.37 8.41
C SER A 121 -8.85 4.85 8.32
N PRO A 122 -9.70 5.25 7.35
CA PRO A 122 -10.02 6.66 7.14
C PRO A 122 -10.61 7.36 8.36
N ASP A 123 -11.51 6.72 9.09
CA ASP A 123 -12.15 7.28 10.28
C ASP A 123 -11.16 7.61 11.40
N LEU A 124 -10.26 6.69 11.72
CA LEU A 124 -9.21 6.90 12.73
C LEU A 124 -8.21 7.98 12.29
N LEU A 125 -7.82 7.98 11.02
CA LEU A 125 -6.90 8.98 10.49
C LEU A 125 -7.49 10.39 10.57
N VAL A 126 -8.76 10.57 10.18
CA VAL A 126 -9.46 11.87 10.29
C VAL A 126 -9.52 12.35 11.73
N GLU A 127 -9.87 11.47 12.66
CA GLU A 127 -9.96 11.80 14.08
C GLU A 127 -8.62 12.25 14.65
N LEU A 128 -7.55 11.47 14.42
CA LEU A 128 -6.22 11.80 14.95
C LEU A 128 -5.60 13.05 14.32
N VAL A 129 -5.82 13.29 13.04
CA VAL A 129 -5.40 14.54 12.40
C VAL A 129 -6.16 15.73 12.98
N GLY A 130 -7.47 15.58 13.21
CA GLY A 130 -8.30 16.62 13.82
C GLY A 130 -7.93 16.99 15.27
N GLU A 131 -7.35 16.03 16.00
CA GLU A 131 -6.84 16.22 17.37
C GLU A 131 -5.36 16.64 17.43
N ASP A 132 -4.74 16.95 16.30
CA ASP A 132 -3.29 17.28 16.18
C ASP A 132 -2.34 16.18 16.70
N LYS A 133 -2.79 14.94 16.75
CA LYS A 133 -1.98 13.77 17.15
C LYS A 133 -1.22 13.13 16.00
N LEU A 134 -1.64 13.40 14.77
CA LEU A 134 -1.09 12.81 13.55
C LEU A 134 -0.82 13.89 12.51
N ASP A 135 0.41 13.92 11.97
CA ASP A 135 0.82 14.78 10.88
C ASP A 135 1.04 13.95 9.60
N LEU A 136 0.20 14.15 8.60
CA LEU A 136 0.27 13.49 7.29
C LEU A 136 0.82 14.40 6.17
N THR A 137 1.22 15.62 6.50
CA THR A 137 1.64 16.63 5.50
C THR A 137 2.95 16.30 4.79
N LYS A 138 3.73 15.36 5.31
CA LYS A 138 5.01 14.92 4.72
C LYS A 138 4.88 13.64 3.89
N THR A 139 3.69 13.09 3.73
CA THR A 139 3.44 11.86 2.97
C THR A 139 3.89 12.02 1.53
N ASN A 140 4.76 11.13 1.06
CA ASN A 140 5.23 11.14 -0.33
C ASN A 140 4.87 9.86 -1.10
N ILE A 141 4.37 8.83 -0.42
CA ILE A 141 3.79 7.63 -1.03
C ILE A 141 2.47 7.31 -0.34
N LEU A 142 1.40 7.22 -1.12
CA LEU A 142 0.08 6.82 -0.65
C LEU A 142 -0.28 5.44 -1.21
N VAL A 143 -0.71 4.54 -0.33
CA VAL A 143 -1.34 3.27 -0.72
C VAL A 143 -2.78 3.27 -0.23
N VAL A 144 -3.73 2.99 -1.12
CA VAL A 144 -5.12 2.68 -0.78
C VAL A 144 -5.32 1.19 -1.04
N ASP A 145 -5.39 0.41 0.02
CA ASP A 145 -5.34 -1.07 -0.03
C ASP A 145 -6.53 -1.67 -0.80
N ASP A 146 -7.74 -1.19 -0.55
CA ASP A 146 -8.94 -1.60 -1.28
C ASP A 146 -10.01 -0.51 -1.22
N ILE A 147 -10.06 0.31 -2.25
CA ILE A 147 -11.00 1.44 -2.29
C ILE A 147 -12.46 0.97 -2.35
N ASN A 148 -12.75 -0.17 -2.96
CA ASN A 148 -14.11 -0.71 -3.00
C ASN A 148 -14.57 -1.18 -1.62
N LEU A 149 -13.70 -1.79 -0.82
CA LEU A 149 -14.01 -2.17 0.55
C LEU A 149 -14.21 -0.93 1.44
N ILE A 150 -13.40 0.12 1.26
CA ILE A 150 -13.60 1.42 1.93
C ILE A 150 -14.99 1.98 1.61
N LYS A 151 -15.42 1.91 0.34
CA LYS A 151 -16.77 2.28 -0.08
C LYS A 151 -17.84 1.45 0.65
N LYS A 152 -17.70 0.14 0.68
CA LYS A 152 -18.65 -0.77 1.35
C LYS A 152 -18.76 -0.50 2.85
N LYS A 153 -17.67 -0.10 3.48
CA LYS A 153 -17.63 0.32 4.90
C LYS A 153 -18.11 1.75 5.12
N LYS A 154 -18.60 2.44 4.08
CA LYS A 154 -19.11 3.83 4.11
C LYS A 154 -18.07 4.84 4.57
N GLN A 155 -16.81 4.64 4.19
CA GLN A 155 -15.68 5.46 4.59
C GLN A 155 -15.15 6.40 3.48
N LEU A 156 -15.80 6.47 2.30
CA LEU A 156 -15.32 7.33 1.20
C LEU A 156 -15.26 8.80 1.58
N GLY A 157 -16.20 9.31 2.35
CA GLY A 157 -16.19 10.71 2.82
C GLY A 157 -14.98 11.00 3.70
N ASN A 158 -14.63 10.10 4.60
CA ASN A 158 -13.42 10.22 5.42
C ASN A 158 -12.15 10.07 4.59
N LEU A 159 -12.14 9.16 3.62
CA LEU A 159 -11.03 9.03 2.68
C LEU A 159 -10.78 10.35 1.93
N GLU A 160 -11.82 10.98 1.39
CA GLU A 160 -11.70 12.27 0.70
C GLU A 160 -11.12 13.36 1.61
N LYS A 161 -11.52 13.41 2.87
CA LYS A 161 -10.96 14.36 3.85
C LYS A 161 -9.46 14.15 4.06
N ILE A 162 -9.02 12.92 4.13
CA ILE A 162 -7.58 12.60 4.26
C ILE A 162 -6.84 13.00 2.98
N LEU A 163 -7.38 12.70 1.81
CA LEU A 163 -6.75 13.04 0.53
C LEU A 163 -6.55 14.54 0.33
N GLU A 164 -7.46 15.38 0.88
CA GLU A 164 -7.31 16.83 0.85
C GLU A 164 -6.16 17.37 1.70
N ILE A 165 -5.79 16.64 2.75
CA ILE A 165 -4.69 17.00 3.66
C ILE A 165 -3.31 16.62 3.07
N LEU A 166 -3.27 15.56 2.28
CA LEU A 166 -2.03 15.01 1.72
C LEU A 166 -1.42 15.94 0.68
N PRO A 167 -0.07 15.96 0.55
CA PRO A 167 0.61 16.70 -0.51
C PRO A 167 0.12 16.28 -1.90
N ALA A 168 0.08 17.24 -2.83
CA ALA A 168 -0.27 16.96 -4.22
C ALA A 168 0.84 16.17 -4.95
N ASP A 169 2.10 16.39 -4.57
CA ASP A 169 3.26 15.69 -5.11
C ASP A 169 3.54 14.43 -4.28
N LYS A 170 3.05 13.31 -4.75
CA LYS A 170 3.26 11.99 -4.13
C LYS A 170 2.99 10.89 -5.15
N GLN A 171 3.57 9.71 -4.90
CA GLN A 171 3.23 8.49 -5.62
C GLN A 171 1.93 7.91 -5.07
N ASN A 172 0.99 7.55 -5.93
CA ASN A 172 -0.30 7.00 -5.55
C ASN A 172 -0.44 5.56 -6.04
N ILE A 173 -0.73 4.65 -5.13
CA ILE A 173 -0.88 3.22 -5.39
C ILE A 173 -2.25 2.80 -4.87
N VAL A 174 -3.16 2.46 -5.78
CA VAL A 174 -4.56 2.16 -5.42
C VAL A 174 -4.94 0.77 -5.91
N TYR A 175 -5.60 0.02 -5.04
CA TYR A 175 -6.15 -1.30 -5.33
C TYR A 175 -7.67 -1.31 -5.23
N THR A 176 -8.27 -2.13 -6.06
CA THR A 176 -9.70 -2.46 -5.96
C THR A 176 -9.94 -3.88 -6.49
N ASN A 177 -11.01 -4.51 -6.05
CA ASN A 177 -11.47 -5.76 -6.65
C ASN A 177 -12.37 -5.53 -7.87
N ARG A 178 -12.96 -4.33 -7.99
CA ARG A 178 -13.76 -3.92 -9.16
C ARG A 178 -13.88 -2.40 -9.24
N ARG A 179 -14.14 -1.89 -10.45
CA ARG A 179 -14.46 -0.48 -10.65
C ARG A 179 -15.85 -0.14 -10.12
N SER A 180 -16.02 1.10 -9.66
CA SER A 180 -17.33 1.69 -9.37
C SER A 180 -17.35 3.16 -9.75
N LYS A 181 -18.54 3.70 -10.01
CA LYS A 181 -18.70 5.13 -10.35
C LYS A 181 -18.33 6.02 -9.18
N GLU A 182 -18.67 5.62 -7.97
CA GLU A 182 -18.41 6.38 -6.74
C GLU A 182 -16.92 6.53 -6.46
N THR A 183 -16.14 5.49 -6.73
CA THR A 183 -14.68 5.53 -6.53
C THR A 183 -13.94 6.17 -7.69
N GLN A 184 -14.48 6.14 -8.91
CA GLN A 184 -13.82 6.69 -10.11
C GLN A 184 -13.55 8.20 -9.97
N GLY A 185 -14.47 8.97 -9.40
CA GLY A 185 -14.28 10.40 -9.16
C GLY A 185 -13.09 10.70 -8.25
N ILE A 186 -12.86 9.86 -7.23
CA ILE A 186 -11.70 9.97 -6.34
C ILE A 186 -10.41 9.61 -7.09
N LEU A 187 -10.43 8.52 -7.85
CA LEU A 187 -9.27 8.06 -8.63
C LEU A 187 -8.82 9.11 -9.64
N ASP A 188 -9.75 9.76 -10.33
CA ASP A 188 -9.45 10.80 -11.31
C ASP A 188 -8.77 12.03 -10.69
N LYS A 189 -9.03 12.32 -9.41
CA LYS A 189 -8.41 13.42 -8.69
C LYS A 189 -6.98 13.13 -8.24
N ILE A 190 -6.66 11.89 -7.88
CA ILE A 190 -5.39 11.56 -7.24
C ILE A 190 -4.38 10.90 -8.19
N LEU A 191 -4.83 10.07 -9.13
CA LEU A 191 -3.96 9.33 -10.04
C LEU A 191 -3.46 10.21 -11.18
N LYS A 192 -2.14 10.17 -11.41
CA LYS A 192 -1.46 10.93 -12.47
C LYS A 192 -0.83 9.95 -13.46
N ALA A 193 -1.40 9.85 -14.67
CA ALA A 193 -0.95 8.94 -15.72
C ALA A 193 -0.60 7.53 -15.19
N PRO A 194 -1.53 6.87 -14.46
CA PRO A 194 -1.21 5.63 -13.76
C PRO A 194 -0.97 4.46 -14.71
N GLU A 195 -0.10 3.54 -14.28
CA GLU A 195 -0.08 2.18 -14.83
C GLU A 195 -1.35 1.47 -14.34
N GLU A 196 -2.19 1.08 -15.28
CA GLU A 196 -3.41 0.35 -14.96
C GLU A 196 -3.17 -1.15 -15.15
N ILE A 197 -3.35 -1.91 -14.08
CA ILE A 197 -3.11 -3.35 -14.04
C ILE A 197 -4.44 -4.04 -13.73
N LYS A 198 -4.86 -4.94 -14.62
CA LYS A 198 -6.06 -5.74 -14.43
C LYS A 198 -5.71 -7.21 -14.48
N VAL A 199 -6.00 -7.93 -13.38
CA VAL A 199 -5.78 -9.36 -13.27
C VAL A 199 -7.12 -10.07 -13.05
N ASP A 200 -7.42 -11.03 -13.92
CA ASP A 200 -8.62 -11.85 -13.85
C ASP A 200 -8.30 -13.20 -13.18
N LYS A 201 -9.28 -13.79 -12.49
CA LYS A 201 -9.15 -15.11 -11.85
C LYS A 201 -8.62 -16.20 -12.77
N ALA A 202 -8.92 -16.15 -14.06
CA ALA A 202 -8.46 -17.13 -15.04
C ALA A 202 -6.94 -17.08 -15.27
N LYS A 203 -6.32 -15.89 -15.17
CA LYS A 203 -4.87 -15.73 -15.34
C LYS A 203 -4.06 -16.24 -14.15
N GLU A 204 -4.65 -16.26 -12.96
CA GLU A 204 -3.99 -16.80 -11.78
C GLU A 204 -3.94 -18.32 -11.79
N GLN A 205 -5.00 -18.97 -12.27
CA GLN A 205 -5.04 -20.43 -12.38
C GLN A 205 -4.07 -20.97 -13.43
N GLU A 206 -3.73 -20.19 -14.46
CA GLU A 206 -2.71 -20.56 -15.45
C GLU A 206 -1.28 -20.43 -14.90
N ALA A 207 -1.05 -19.56 -13.93
CA ALA A 207 0.26 -19.38 -13.28
C ALA A 207 0.53 -20.44 -12.18
N GLU A 208 -0.53 -21.08 -11.64
CA GLU A 208 -0.43 -22.15 -10.64
C GLU A 208 -0.35 -23.57 -11.27
N MET A 209 -0.53 -23.66 -12.57
CA MET A 209 -0.36 -24.91 -13.32
C MET A 209 0.99 -24.98 -14.04
#